data_8833a88d1fbba913fe612dd40935d568
#
_entry.id   8833a88d1fbba913fe612dd40935d568
#
_cell.length_a   1.000
_cell.length_b   1.000
_cell.length_c   1.000
_cell.angle_alpha   90.00
_cell.angle_beta   90.00
_cell.angle_gamma   90.00
#
_symmetry.space_group_name_H-M   'P 1'
#
loop_
_entity.id
_entity.type
_entity.pdbx_description
1 polymer ?
#
loop_
_entity_poly.entity_id
_entity_poly.type
_entity_poly.pdbx_seq_one_letter_code
_entity_poly.pdbx_strand_id
1 'polypeptide(L)'
;MRLTQFTSLFAALLLQSGCTAATAPVMPPAPAAPGIVSAHGRLHTAGNRIVGADGQPVCLAGVSFGWSQWQAARFYNAGTVNWLKQDWHAAIIRAPLGIHEEDGYLQHPGQNKTRVMAVIDAAITADLYVLIDWHDHQAHLHQDQAVAFFQDMARRYGKHPHIIYEIFNEPKTGLTWARDVKPYAEKVIAAIRAIDPDNLIVVGNPNWSQDVDIAAADPIKDANVAYSLHFYAGTHKAQLRAKAVKAMDLGAALFVTEWGTCDASGDGPIDRASTAEWLAFMREHQLSHCNWAVYDKKETAAIVRGSASSKGHWLEEDLTPSGKYARELIRDWSGSSTK
;
A
#
# COMPACT_ATOMS: atom_id res chain seq x y z
N MET A 1 49.39 -16.10 97.79
CA MET A 1 49.68 -15.93 96.35
C MET A 1 48.33 -15.91 95.65
N ARG A 2 47.83 -14.76 95.27
CA ARG A 2 46.55 -14.63 94.47
C ARG A 2 46.93 -13.85 93.24
N LEU A 3 46.75 -14.48 92.07
CA LEU A 3 46.87 -13.79 90.76
C LEU A 3 45.50 -13.14 90.46
N THR A 4 45.58 -11.86 90.13
CA THR A 4 44.49 -11.04 89.67
C THR A 4 44.59 -10.97 88.16
N GLN A 5 43.53 -11.41 87.47
CA GLN A 5 43.36 -11.30 86.03
C GLN A 5 42.72 -9.96 85.68
N PHE A 6 43.33 -9.20 84.75
CA PHE A 6 42.74 -8.01 84.14
C PHE A 6 42.06 -8.39 82.87
N THR A 7 40.78 -8.13 82.77
CA THR A 7 39.99 -8.27 81.54
C THR A 7 39.85 -6.90 80.85
N SER A 8 40.42 -6.80 79.67
CA SER A 8 40.30 -5.57 78.84
C SER A 8 39.07 -5.71 77.96
N LEU A 9 38.11 -4.80 78.01
CA LEU A 9 36.93 -4.66 77.17
C LEU A 9 37.33 -3.85 75.90
N PHE A 10 37.27 -4.46 74.73
CA PHE A 10 37.36 -3.76 73.43
C PHE A 10 35.95 -3.45 72.98
N ALA A 11 35.58 -2.19 72.86
CA ALA A 11 34.40 -1.72 72.28
C ALA A 11 34.63 -1.53 70.78
N ALA A 12 33.98 -2.37 69.94
CA ALA A 12 34.00 -2.27 68.47
C ALA A 12 32.91 -1.27 68.05
N LEU A 13 33.31 -0.13 67.49
CA LEU A 13 32.42 0.87 66.85
C LEU A 13 32.11 0.38 65.40
N LEU A 14 30.91 -0.07 65.15
CA LEU A 14 30.40 -0.39 63.84
C LEU A 14 29.94 0.90 63.14
N LEU A 15 30.74 1.40 62.18
CA LEU A 15 30.33 2.45 61.24
C LEU A 15 29.46 1.82 60.16
N GLN A 16 28.16 2.06 60.21
CA GLN A 16 27.22 1.74 59.13
C GLN A 16 27.36 2.81 58.04
N SER A 17 28.07 2.49 56.95
CA SER A 17 28.06 3.27 55.71
C SER A 17 26.76 3.04 54.97
N GLY A 18 25.80 3.95 55.11
CA GLY A 18 24.58 3.97 54.32
C GLY A 18 24.89 4.34 52.86
N CYS A 19 24.95 3.34 51.97
CA CYS A 19 24.92 3.58 50.51
C CYS A 19 23.53 4.01 50.13
N THR A 20 23.29 5.29 49.95
CA THR A 20 22.10 5.78 49.23
C THR A 20 22.31 5.53 47.75
N ALA A 21 21.62 4.51 47.20
CA ALA A 21 21.57 4.30 45.77
C ALA A 21 20.86 5.50 45.14
N ALA A 22 21.61 6.30 44.40
CA ALA A 22 21.04 7.36 43.56
C ALA A 22 20.18 6.69 42.46
N THR A 23 18.88 6.90 42.50
CA THR A 23 17.97 6.49 41.40
C THR A 23 18.39 7.27 40.15
N ALA A 24 18.85 6.55 39.11
CA ALA A 24 19.11 7.14 37.81
C ALA A 24 17.85 7.86 37.30
N PRO A 25 17.96 9.05 36.71
CA PRO A 25 16.81 9.76 36.15
C PRO A 25 16.15 8.86 35.08
N VAL A 26 14.86 8.59 35.26
CA VAL A 26 14.04 7.91 34.23
C VAL A 26 13.95 8.87 33.04
N MET A 27 14.70 8.57 31.99
CA MET A 27 14.58 9.31 30.73
C MET A 27 13.13 9.19 30.24
N PRO A 28 12.50 10.29 29.80
CA PRO A 28 11.19 10.19 29.15
C PRO A 28 11.31 9.25 27.93
N PRO A 29 10.27 8.45 27.64
CA PRO A 29 10.30 7.61 26.46
C PRO A 29 10.57 8.46 25.22
N ALA A 30 11.44 7.97 24.34
CA ALA A 30 11.69 8.63 23.06
C ALA A 30 10.34 8.87 22.34
N PRO A 31 10.15 10.03 21.70
CA PRO A 31 8.93 10.27 20.93
C PRO A 31 8.73 9.14 19.95
N ALA A 32 7.49 8.66 19.82
CA ALA A 32 7.15 7.62 18.85
C ALA A 32 7.59 8.09 17.45
N ALA A 33 8.14 7.18 16.65
CA ALA A 33 8.50 7.51 15.28
C ALA A 33 7.26 8.05 14.53
N PRO A 34 7.41 9.09 13.70
CA PRO A 34 6.31 9.62 12.92
C PRO A 34 5.68 8.51 12.06
N GLY A 35 4.37 8.57 11.83
CA GLY A 35 3.72 7.67 10.90
C GLY A 35 4.22 7.88 9.47
N ILE A 36 3.87 7.01 8.55
CA ILE A 36 4.47 6.97 7.22
C ILE A 36 4.18 8.24 6.39
N VAL A 37 2.93 8.74 6.43
CA VAL A 37 2.57 9.98 5.71
C VAL A 37 3.12 11.20 6.42
N SER A 38 3.12 11.21 7.75
CA SER A 38 3.75 12.28 8.54
C SER A 38 5.25 12.38 8.27
N ALA A 39 5.93 11.29 7.92
CA ALA A 39 7.35 11.25 7.60
C ALA A 39 7.65 11.73 6.16
N HIS A 40 6.85 11.31 5.17
CA HIS A 40 7.12 11.57 3.75
C HIS A 40 6.29 12.69 3.14
N GLY A 41 5.18 13.08 3.77
CA GLY A 41 4.28 14.10 3.25
C GLY A 41 3.55 13.67 1.98
N ARG A 42 3.21 14.63 1.13
CA ARG A 42 2.55 14.40 -0.15
C ARG A 42 3.52 13.79 -1.17
N LEU A 43 3.08 12.74 -1.86
CA LEU A 43 3.87 12.09 -2.90
C LEU A 43 3.78 12.85 -4.22
N HIS A 44 4.90 12.90 -4.93
CA HIS A 44 4.95 13.45 -6.29
C HIS A 44 5.98 12.73 -7.15
N THR A 45 5.89 12.91 -8.47
CA THR A 45 6.84 12.34 -9.40
C THR A 45 8.04 13.26 -9.60
N ALA A 46 9.25 12.69 -9.61
CA ALA A 46 10.49 13.38 -9.96
C ALA A 46 11.27 12.51 -10.96
N GLY A 47 11.18 12.83 -12.24
CA GLY A 47 11.62 11.94 -13.31
C GLY A 47 10.89 10.60 -13.24
N ASN A 48 11.62 9.50 -13.26
CA ASN A 48 11.07 8.14 -13.18
C ASN A 48 10.86 7.63 -11.74
N ARG A 49 10.86 8.53 -10.73
CA ARG A 49 10.71 8.17 -9.32
C ARG A 49 9.45 8.79 -8.72
N ILE A 50 8.91 8.11 -7.69
CA ILE A 50 7.95 8.71 -6.77
C ILE A 50 8.73 9.13 -5.53
N VAL A 51 8.55 10.39 -5.12
CA VAL A 51 9.29 11.00 -4.02
C VAL A 51 8.34 11.63 -3.01
N GLY A 52 8.82 11.79 -1.78
CA GLY A 52 8.13 12.53 -0.72
C GLY A 52 8.28 14.04 -0.85
N ALA A 53 7.71 14.78 0.08
CA ALA A 53 7.79 16.25 0.15
C ALA A 53 9.22 16.77 0.30
N ASP A 54 10.14 15.95 0.80
CA ASP A 54 11.57 16.22 0.94
C ASP A 54 12.37 15.90 -0.34
N GLY A 55 11.73 15.44 -1.41
CA GLY A 55 12.35 15.02 -2.66
C GLY A 55 13.08 13.67 -2.59
N GLN A 56 13.00 12.95 -1.46
CA GLN A 56 13.61 11.62 -1.35
C GLN A 56 12.69 10.54 -1.94
N PRO A 57 13.23 9.51 -2.61
CA PRO A 57 12.45 8.40 -3.11
C PRO A 57 11.65 7.70 -2.01
N VAL A 58 10.39 7.42 -2.29
CA VAL A 58 9.47 6.71 -1.40
C VAL A 58 9.08 5.38 -2.02
N CYS A 59 9.31 4.29 -1.28
CA CYS A 59 9.10 2.93 -1.73
C CYS A 59 8.18 2.19 -0.74
N LEU A 60 6.87 2.23 -1.00
CA LEU A 60 5.83 1.72 -0.11
C LEU A 60 5.50 0.27 -0.41
N ALA A 61 5.29 -0.53 0.63
CA ALA A 61 4.67 -1.84 0.51
C ALA A 61 3.30 -1.84 1.18
N GLY A 62 2.34 -2.47 0.53
CA GLY A 62 1.00 -2.57 1.08
C GLY A 62 0.14 -3.65 0.46
N VAL A 63 -1.15 -3.56 0.74
CA VAL A 63 -2.14 -4.57 0.36
C VAL A 63 -3.31 -3.91 -0.35
N SER A 64 -3.77 -4.54 -1.42
CA SER A 64 -5.04 -4.21 -2.05
C SER A 64 -6.19 -4.95 -1.37
N PHE A 65 -7.30 -4.28 -1.19
CA PHE A 65 -8.56 -4.99 -1.01
C PHE A 65 -8.97 -5.63 -2.34
N GLY A 66 -9.83 -6.65 -2.32
CA GLY A 66 -10.53 -7.10 -3.51
C GLY A 66 -11.62 -6.10 -3.94
N TRP A 67 -12.44 -6.45 -4.92
CA TRP A 67 -13.53 -5.61 -5.41
C TRP A 67 -14.47 -5.17 -4.28
N SER A 68 -14.94 -3.92 -4.29
CA SER A 68 -15.79 -3.34 -3.21
C SER A 68 -17.13 -4.08 -3.01
N GLN A 69 -17.52 -4.91 -3.94
CA GLN A 69 -18.63 -5.87 -3.84
C GLN A 69 -18.12 -7.29 -3.56
N TRP A 70 -19.01 -8.25 -3.56
CA TRP A 70 -18.77 -9.68 -3.40
C TRP A 70 -18.03 -10.04 -2.10
N GLN A 71 -17.11 -11.00 -2.15
CA GLN A 71 -16.42 -11.55 -0.98
C GLN A 71 -15.54 -10.55 -0.23
N ALA A 72 -15.04 -9.52 -0.92
CA ALA A 72 -14.20 -8.50 -0.28
C ALA A 72 -15.00 -7.47 0.52
N ALA A 73 -16.28 -7.27 0.19
CA ALA A 73 -17.13 -6.22 0.77
C ALA A 73 -17.12 -6.18 2.31
N ARG A 74 -17.09 -7.35 2.95
CA ARG A 74 -17.11 -7.47 4.42
C ARG A 74 -15.85 -6.95 5.10
N PHE A 75 -14.76 -6.83 4.38
CA PHE A 75 -13.47 -6.37 4.88
C PHE A 75 -13.27 -4.85 4.77
N TYR A 76 -14.13 -4.13 4.05
CA TYR A 76 -14.06 -2.68 3.87
C TYR A 76 -14.44 -1.93 5.15
N ASN A 77 -13.56 -1.93 6.15
CA ASN A 77 -13.77 -1.28 7.44
C ASN A 77 -12.45 -0.94 8.14
N ALA A 78 -12.53 -0.06 9.15
CA ALA A 78 -11.38 0.41 9.91
C ALA A 78 -10.62 -0.70 10.65
N GLY A 79 -11.29 -1.75 11.10
CA GLY A 79 -10.63 -2.86 11.80
C GLY A 79 -9.62 -3.57 10.91
N THR A 80 -10.00 -3.86 9.65
CA THR A 80 -9.10 -4.47 8.67
C THR A 80 -7.92 -3.55 8.34
N VAL A 81 -8.15 -2.26 8.10
CA VAL A 81 -7.08 -1.29 7.80
C VAL A 81 -6.08 -1.19 8.95
N ASN A 82 -6.58 -1.05 10.18
CA ASN A 82 -5.73 -0.98 11.37
C ASN A 82 -4.92 -2.25 11.58
N TRP A 83 -5.51 -3.42 11.31
CA TRP A 83 -4.80 -4.69 11.38
C TRP A 83 -3.68 -4.81 10.36
N LEU A 84 -3.93 -4.42 9.12
CA LEU A 84 -2.90 -4.40 8.07
C LEU A 84 -1.74 -3.47 8.42
N LYS A 85 -2.01 -2.31 9.04
CA LYS A 85 -0.96 -1.44 9.56
C LYS A 85 -0.16 -2.11 10.69
N GLN A 86 -0.86 -2.62 11.71
CA GLN A 86 -0.24 -3.07 12.96
C GLN A 86 0.50 -4.39 12.80
N ASP A 87 -0.09 -5.33 12.08
CA ASP A 87 0.43 -6.69 11.96
C ASP A 87 1.24 -6.91 10.67
N TRP A 88 0.79 -6.34 9.55
CA TRP A 88 1.49 -6.50 8.28
C TRP A 88 2.54 -5.41 8.02
N HIS A 89 2.57 -4.35 8.83
CA HIS A 89 3.40 -3.16 8.64
C HIS A 89 3.15 -2.49 7.27
N ALA A 90 1.92 -2.59 6.77
CA ALA A 90 1.55 -1.95 5.51
C ALA A 90 1.69 -0.43 5.63
N ALA A 91 2.30 0.18 4.61
CA ALA A 91 2.48 1.63 4.49
C ALA A 91 1.42 2.28 3.59
N ILE A 92 0.75 1.46 2.78
CA ILE A 92 -0.28 1.86 1.84
C ILE A 92 -1.39 0.82 1.76
N ILE A 93 -2.62 1.28 1.55
CA ILE A 93 -3.79 0.45 1.27
C ILE A 93 -4.35 0.85 -0.10
N ARG A 94 -4.60 -0.13 -0.97
CA ARG A 94 -5.36 0.09 -2.21
C ARG A 94 -6.82 -0.25 -1.95
N ALA A 95 -7.72 0.65 -2.34
CA ALA A 95 -9.17 0.57 -2.13
C ALA A 95 -9.92 0.51 -3.48
N PRO A 96 -10.07 -0.68 -4.10
CA PRO A 96 -10.77 -0.85 -5.36
C PRO A 96 -12.26 -0.56 -5.26
N LEU A 97 -12.75 0.37 -6.08
CA LEU A 97 -14.18 0.57 -6.32
C LEU A 97 -14.57 -0.27 -7.55
N GLY A 98 -15.23 -1.38 -7.37
CA GLY A 98 -15.70 -2.20 -8.49
C GLY A 98 -16.84 -1.51 -9.25
N ILE A 99 -16.72 -1.41 -10.57
CA ILE A 99 -17.56 -0.48 -11.35
C ILE A 99 -18.71 -1.17 -12.06
N HIS A 100 -18.43 -1.94 -13.12
CA HIS A 100 -19.44 -2.40 -14.09
C HIS A 100 -19.95 -3.82 -13.87
N GLU A 101 -19.26 -4.61 -13.06
CA GLU A 101 -19.66 -5.97 -12.74
C GLU A 101 -20.91 -6.01 -11.84
N GLU A 102 -21.51 -7.18 -11.67
CA GLU A 102 -22.69 -7.40 -10.83
C GLU A 102 -22.46 -6.84 -9.41
N ASP A 103 -23.47 -6.16 -8.86
CA ASP A 103 -23.41 -5.48 -7.56
C ASP A 103 -22.39 -4.32 -7.47
N GLY A 104 -21.79 -3.92 -8.58
CA GLY A 104 -20.80 -2.84 -8.64
C GLY A 104 -21.37 -1.44 -8.47
N TYR A 105 -20.49 -0.46 -8.60
CA TYR A 105 -20.82 0.95 -8.37
C TYR A 105 -21.92 1.48 -9.31
N LEU A 106 -21.95 1.05 -10.57
CA LEU A 106 -23.00 1.53 -11.50
C LEU A 106 -24.40 1.09 -11.10
N GLN A 107 -24.53 -0.03 -10.41
CA GLN A 107 -25.80 -0.56 -9.93
C GLN A 107 -26.11 -0.08 -8.49
N HIS A 108 -25.09 -0.03 -7.63
CA HIS A 108 -25.20 0.32 -6.20
C HIS A 108 -24.21 1.42 -5.79
N PRO A 109 -24.31 2.65 -6.34
CA PRO A 109 -23.30 3.69 -6.17
C PRO A 109 -23.11 4.10 -4.71
N GLY A 110 -24.19 4.26 -3.96
CA GLY A 110 -24.14 4.66 -2.55
C GLY A 110 -23.42 3.63 -1.68
N GLN A 111 -23.72 2.35 -1.85
CA GLN A 111 -23.18 1.27 -1.06
C GLN A 111 -21.69 1.09 -1.32
N ASN A 112 -21.26 0.96 -2.58
CA ASN A 112 -19.87 0.74 -2.94
C ASN A 112 -18.99 1.96 -2.57
N LYS A 113 -19.49 3.19 -2.82
CA LYS A 113 -18.80 4.40 -2.39
C LYS A 113 -18.62 4.47 -0.87
N THR A 114 -19.64 4.15 -0.08
CA THR A 114 -19.55 4.12 1.39
C THR A 114 -18.48 3.16 1.88
N ARG A 115 -18.36 1.97 1.27
CA ARG A 115 -17.30 1.00 1.60
C ARG A 115 -15.91 1.57 1.35
N VAL A 116 -15.67 2.10 0.16
CA VAL A 116 -14.38 2.69 -0.19
C VAL A 116 -14.05 3.87 0.73
N MET A 117 -15.02 4.76 1.01
CA MET A 117 -14.83 5.87 1.94
C MET A 117 -14.47 5.40 3.36
N ALA A 118 -15.04 4.31 3.85
CA ALA A 118 -14.68 3.75 5.16
C ALA A 118 -13.20 3.31 5.23
N VAL A 119 -12.65 2.81 4.13
CA VAL A 119 -11.22 2.46 4.02
C VAL A 119 -10.37 3.72 3.94
N ILE A 120 -10.78 4.74 3.16
CA ILE A 120 -10.07 6.03 3.06
C ILE A 120 -9.99 6.71 4.42
N ASP A 121 -11.11 6.86 5.12
CA ASP A 121 -11.18 7.48 6.45
C ASP A 121 -10.29 6.76 7.46
N ALA A 122 -10.29 5.42 7.43
CA ALA A 122 -9.46 4.60 8.29
C ALA A 122 -7.96 4.75 7.97
N ALA A 123 -7.58 4.79 6.69
CA ALA A 123 -6.20 4.96 6.27
C ALA A 123 -5.65 6.34 6.68
N ILE A 124 -6.44 7.42 6.50
CA ILE A 124 -6.08 8.76 6.96
C ILE A 124 -5.88 8.77 8.47
N THR A 125 -6.82 8.22 9.23
CA THR A 125 -6.74 8.14 10.70
C THR A 125 -5.53 7.33 11.15
N ALA A 126 -5.18 6.29 10.40
CA ALA A 126 -4.05 5.43 10.68
C ALA A 126 -2.71 5.97 10.15
N ASP A 127 -2.66 7.14 9.54
CA ASP A 127 -1.49 7.73 8.89
C ASP A 127 -0.85 6.77 7.86
N LEU A 128 -1.69 6.23 6.97
CA LEU A 128 -1.31 5.39 5.83
C LEU A 128 -1.64 6.12 4.53
N TYR A 129 -0.87 5.88 3.48
CA TYR A 129 -1.31 6.23 2.14
C TYR A 129 -2.50 5.37 1.72
N VAL A 130 -3.39 5.95 0.92
CA VAL A 130 -4.53 5.23 0.34
C VAL A 130 -4.64 5.52 -1.15
N LEU A 131 -4.66 4.45 -1.93
CA LEU A 131 -4.84 4.49 -3.36
C LEU A 131 -6.32 4.20 -3.66
N ILE A 132 -7.03 5.21 -4.18
CA ILE A 132 -8.45 5.14 -4.53
C ILE A 132 -8.53 4.68 -5.98
N ASP A 133 -8.96 3.45 -6.20
CA ASP A 133 -8.91 2.82 -7.50
C ASP A 133 -10.32 2.72 -8.14
N TRP A 134 -10.43 3.27 -9.35
CA TRP A 134 -11.54 3.02 -10.26
C TRP A 134 -11.34 1.66 -10.92
N HIS A 135 -11.82 0.63 -10.25
CA HIS A 135 -11.56 -0.77 -10.59
C HIS A 135 -12.45 -1.24 -11.75
N ASP A 136 -12.04 -0.88 -12.94
CA ASP A 136 -12.76 -1.11 -14.20
C ASP A 136 -11.80 -1.58 -15.30
N HIS A 137 -12.27 -2.47 -16.15
CA HIS A 137 -11.56 -2.94 -17.34
C HIS A 137 -11.97 -2.20 -18.62
N GLN A 138 -12.99 -1.34 -18.52
CA GLN A 138 -13.57 -0.59 -19.61
C GLN A 138 -13.93 0.86 -19.20
N ALA A 139 -13.11 1.48 -18.35
CA ALA A 139 -13.38 2.77 -17.76
C ALA A 139 -13.66 3.88 -18.79
N HIS A 140 -13.10 3.79 -19.99
CA HIS A 140 -13.38 4.70 -21.11
C HIS A 140 -14.88 4.74 -21.51
N LEU A 141 -15.64 3.69 -21.23
CA LEU A 141 -17.10 3.64 -21.44
C LEU A 141 -17.89 4.27 -20.28
N HIS A 142 -17.27 4.45 -19.11
CA HIS A 142 -17.89 4.97 -17.90
C HIS A 142 -17.25 6.29 -17.46
N GLN A 143 -16.74 7.06 -18.42
CA GLN A 143 -15.94 8.27 -18.20
C GLN A 143 -16.68 9.34 -17.38
N ASP A 144 -17.94 9.61 -17.65
CA ASP A 144 -18.70 10.66 -16.95
C ASP A 144 -18.95 10.27 -15.48
N GLN A 145 -19.16 8.98 -15.21
CA GLN A 145 -19.28 8.45 -13.85
C GLN A 145 -17.94 8.53 -13.11
N ALA A 146 -16.82 8.20 -13.78
CA ALA A 146 -15.48 8.33 -13.21
C ALA A 146 -15.18 9.81 -12.86
N VAL A 147 -15.45 10.75 -13.77
CA VAL A 147 -15.30 12.18 -13.52
C VAL A 147 -16.10 12.62 -12.30
N ALA A 148 -17.37 12.24 -12.22
CA ALA A 148 -18.23 12.61 -11.08
C ALA A 148 -17.72 12.02 -9.75
N PHE A 149 -17.29 10.76 -9.76
CA PHE A 149 -16.73 10.08 -8.60
C PHE A 149 -15.43 10.75 -8.12
N PHE A 150 -14.46 10.95 -9.01
CA PHE A 150 -13.18 11.53 -8.62
C PHE A 150 -13.30 13.01 -8.22
N GLN A 151 -14.21 13.76 -8.80
CA GLN A 151 -14.51 15.11 -8.31
C GLN A 151 -15.08 15.08 -6.87
N ASP A 152 -15.95 14.12 -6.53
CA ASP A 152 -16.43 13.96 -5.16
C ASP A 152 -15.30 13.56 -4.21
N MET A 153 -14.45 12.63 -4.59
CA MET A 153 -13.28 12.23 -3.78
C MET A 153 -12.28 13.39 -3.60
N ALA A 154 -11.99 14.14 -4.65
CA ALA A 154 -11.10 15.30 -4.59
C ALA A 154 -11.64 16.40 -3.67
N ARG A 155 -12.95 16.71 -3.72
CA ARG A 155 -13.58 17.69 -2.79
C ARG A 155 -13.49 17.25 -1.34
N ARG A 156 -13.65 15.95 -1.06
CA ARG A 156 -13.64 15.41 0.31
C ARG A 156 -12.24 15.26 0.87
N TYR A 157 -11.34 14.74 0.07
CA TYR A 157 -10.07 14.21 0.54
C TYR A 157 -8.83 14.87 -0.07
N GLY A 158 -8.96 15.70 -1.11
CA GLY A 158 -7.83 16.24 -1.86
C GLY A 158 -6.84 17.09 -1.04
N LYS A 159 -7.25 17.57 0.14
CA LYS A 159 -6.34 18.28 1.05
C LYS A 159 -5.43 17.36 1.86
N HIS A 160 -5.74 16.05 1.92
CA HIS A 160 -4.94 15.08 2.65
C HIS A 160 -3.78 14.58 1.81
N PRO A 161 -2.54 14.62 2.33
CA PRO A 161 -1.37 14.09 1.61
C PRO A 161 -1.37 12.55 1.48
N HIS A 162 -2.31 11.89 2.12
CA HIS A 162 -2.51 10.44 2.13
C HIS A 162 -3.03 9.89 0.79
N ILE A 163 -3.64 10.74 -0.04
CA ILE A 163 -4.47 10.34 -1.18
C ILE A 163 -3.63 10.14 -2.43
N ILE A 164 -3.89 9.02 -3.10
CA ILE A 164 -3.42 8.71 -4.45
C ILE A 164 -4.65 8.27 -5.25
N TYR A 165 -4.80 8.76 -6.49
CA TYR A 165 -5.91 8.39 -7.35
C TYR A 165 -5.43 7.42 -8.43
N GLU A 166 -6.01 6.23 -8.53
CA GLU A 166 -5.82 5.32 -9.66
C GLU A 166 -7.09 5.35 -10.52
N ILE A 167 -6.96 5.98 -11.70
CA ILE A 167 -8.16 6.36 -12.47
C ILE A 167 -8.60 5.31 -13.49
N PHE A 168 -7.83 4.26 -13.71
CA PHE A 168 -8.17 3.13 -14.55
C PHE A 168 -7.34 1.92 -14.10
N ASN A 169 -7.99 0.90 -13.54
CA ASN A 169 -7.33 -0.31 -13.05
C ASN A 169 -6.56 -1.04 -14.16
N GLU A 170 -7.31 -1.64 -15.10
CA GLU A 170 -6.75 -2.54 -16.10
C GLU A 170 -7.46 -2.40 -17.46
N PRO A 171 -6.99 -1.48 -18.32
CA PRO A 171 -7.45 -1.45 -19.71
C PRO A 171 -7.17 -2.79 -20.39
N LYS A 172 -8.23 -3.54 -20.74
CA LYS A 172 -8.09 -4.89 -21.27
C LYS A 172 -7.47 -4.92 -22.68
N THR A 173 -7.07 -6.11 -23.09
CA THR A 173 -6.58 -6.36 -24.46
C THR A 173 -7.56 -5.87 -25.53
N GLY A 174 -7.04 -5.19 -26.56
CA GLY A 174 -7.81 -4.57 -27.65
C GLY A 174 -8.04 -3.07 -27.47
N LEU A 175 -7.91 -2.53 -26.25
CA LEU A 175 -7.83 -1.09 -26.04
C LEU A 175 -6.43 -0.60 -26.40
N THR A 176 -6.34 0.62 -26.92
CA THR A 176 -5.07 1.27 -27.27
C THR A 176 -4.85 2.52 -26.41
N TRP A 177 -3.57 2.82 -26.15
CA TRP A 177 -3.21 4.01 -25.38
C TRP A 177 -3.75 5.29 -26.00
N ALA A 178 -3.42 5.53 -27.28
CA ALA A 178 -3.72 6.80 -27.96
C ALA A 178 -5.22 7.03 -28.22
N ARG A 179 -6.00 5.95 -28.48
CA ARG A 179 -7.41 6.10 -28.83
C ARG A 179 -8.36 6.00 -27.64
N ASP A 180 -8.06 5.10 -26.68
CA ASP A 180 -9.03 4.71 -25.67
C ASP A 180 -8.62 5.20 -24.28
N VAL A 181 -7.36 4.96 -23.87
CA VAL A 181 -6.91 5.16 -22.48
C VAL A 181 -6.48 6.61 -22.24
N LYS A 182 -5.59 7.16 -23.06
CA LYS A 182 -5.04 8.51 -22.86
C LYS A 182 -6.13 9.61 -22.92
N PRO A 183 -7.07 9.63 -23.89
CA PRO A 183 -8.13 10.65 -23.89
C PRO A 183 -9.06 10.56 -22.67
N TYR A 184 -9.38 9.34 -22.20
CA TYR A 184 -10.11 9.13 -20.97
C TYR A 184 -9.33 9.71 -19.77
N ALA A 185 -8.06 9.33 -19.65
CA ALA A 185 -7.21 9.74 -18.53
C ALA A 185 -7.05 11.26 -18.48
N GLU A 186 -6.76 11.92 -19.61
CA GLU A 186 -6.62 13.38 -19.68
C GLU A 186 -7.90 14.10 -19.19
N LYS A 187 -9.08 13.59 -19.52
CA LYS A 187 -10.34 14.18 -19.09
C LYS A 187 -10.60 13.98 -17.57
N VAL A 188 -10.32 12.80 -17.04
CA VAL A 188 -10.49 12.52 -15.60
C VAL A 188 -9.45 13.31 -14.79
N ILE A 189 -8.19 13.37 -15.25
CA ILE A 189 -7.12 14.15 -14.62
C ILE A 189 -7.50 15.63 -14.57
N ALA A 190 -7.96 16.21 -15.67
CA ALA A 190 -8.38 17.61 -15.70
C ALA A 190 -9.51 17.90 -14.68
N ALA A 191 -10.44 16.96 -14.52
CA ALA A 191 -11.52 17.08 -13.54
C ALA A 191 -11.03 16.98 -12.08
N ILE A 192 -10.04 16.14 -11.80
CA ILE A 192 -9.38 16.06 -10.49
C ILE A 192 -8.60 17.34 -10.22
N ARG A 193 -7.74 17.76 -11.15
CA ARG A 193 -6.84 18.92 -11.02
C ARG A 193 -7.56 20.24 -10.81
N ALA A 194 -8.79 20.37 -11.31
CA ALA A 194 -9.64 21.53 -11.04
C ALA A 194 -10.01 21.69 -9.54
N ILE A 195 -9.79 20.64 -8.72
CA ILE A 195 -10.16 20.60 -7.31
C ILE A 195 -8.94 20.30 -6.43
N ASP A 196 -8.16 19.31 -6.84
CA ASP A 196 -6.93 18.84 -6.17
C ASP A 196 -5.76 18.92 -7.16
N PRO A 197 -4.97 20.00 -7.12
CA PRO A 197 -3.84 20.19 -8.03
C PRO A 197 -2.62 19.32 -7.69
N ASP A 198 -2.56 18.74 -6.49
CA ASP A 198 -1.29 18.30 -5.91
C ASP A 198 -1.14 16.78 -5.77
N ASN A 199 -2.18 16.02 -5.45
CA ASN A 199 -2.04 14.59 -5.15
C ASN A 199 -1.66 13.77 -6.39
N LEU A 200 -0.88 12.70 -6.15
CA LEU A 200 -0.42 11.78 -7.18
C LEU A 200 -1.60 11.09 -7.87
N ILE A 201 -1.57 11.05 -9.21
CA ILE A 201 -2.51 10.28 -10.03
C ILE A 201 -1.75 9.13 -10.68
N VAL A 202 -2.33 7.93 -10.65
CA VAL A 202 -1.81 6.73 -11.30
C VAL A 202 -2.76 6.32 -12.41
N VAL A 203 -2.22 5.99 -13.56
CA VAL A 203 -3.01 5.68 -14.76
C VAL A 203 -2.69 4.27 -15.25
N GLY A 204 -3.72 3.44 -15.34
CA GLY A 204 -3.62 2.16 -16.02
C GLY A 204 -3.27 2.31 -17.50
N ASN A 205 -2.71 1.27 -18.08
CA ASN A 205 -2.29 1.28 -19.48
C ASN A 205 -2.74 -0.02 -20.19
N PRO A 206 -2.70 -0.10 -21.53
CA PRO A 206 -3.26 -1.23 -22.25
C PRO A 206 -2.69 -2.58 -21.79
N ASN A 207 -3.41 -3.63 -22.19
CA ASN A 207 -3.04 -5.02 -21.93
C ASN A 207 -2.89 -5.30 -20.43
N TRP A 208 -3.94 -4.95 -19.64
CA TRP A 208 -4.02 -5.22 -18.20
C TRP A 208 -2.91 -4.52 -17.40
N SER A 209 -2.67 -3.24 -17.71
CA SER A 209 -1.62 -2.42 -17.08
C SER A 209 -0.20 -3.01 -17.22
N GLN A 210 0.10 -3.56 -18.40
CA GLN A 210 1.39 -4.17 -18.75
C GLN A 210 2.14 -3.44 -19.87
N ASP A 211 1.49 -2.55 -20.62
CA ASP A 211 2.10 -1.81 -21.73
C ASP A 211 2.60 -0.44 -21.29
N VAL A 212 3.30 -0.41 -20.15
CA VAL A 212 3.84 0.81 -19.54
C VAL A 212 4.83 1.55 -20.45
N ASP A 213 5.56 0.85 -21.30
CA ASP A 213 6.49 1.43 -22.27
C ASP A 213 5.78 2.16 -23.41
N ILE A 214 4.55 1.73 -23.78
CA ILE A 214 3.72 2.44 -24.75
C ILE A 214 3.19 3.74 -24.14
N ALA A 215 2.71 3.72 -22.89
CA ALA A 215 2.28 4.92 -22.20
C ALA A 215 3.44 5.91 -21.98
N ALA A 216 4.62 5.41 -21.61
CA ALA A 216 5.82 6.22 -21.43
C ALA A 216 6.34 6.87 -22.74
N ALA A 217 6.14 6.22 -23.90
CA ALA A 217 6.54 6.77 -25.20
C ALA A 217 5.65 7.94 -25.68
N ASP A 218 4.43 8.06 -25.15
CA ASP A 218 3.49 9.15 -25.42
C ASP A 218 2.80 9.58 -24.10
N PRO A 219 3.54 10.19 -23.16
CA PRO A 219 3.08 10.43 -21.81
C PRO A 219 1.95 11.46 -21.72
N ILE A 220 1.21 11.41 -20.63
CA ILE A 220 0.25 12.44 -20.25
C ILE A 220 1.03 13.70 -19.83
N LYS A 221 0.56 14.85 -20.29
CA LYS A 221 1.19 16.16 -20.00
C LYS A 221 0.67 16.77 -18.69
N ASP A 222 0.82 16.03 -17.59
CA ASP A 222 0.55 16.52 -16.23
C ASP A 222 1.77 16.20 -15.37
N ALA A 223 2.10 17.09 -14.45
CA ALA A 223 3.37 17.04 -13.73
C ALA A 223 3.44 15.93 -12.68
N ASN A 224 2.32 15.46 -12.18
CA ASN A 224 2.28 14.48 -11.08
C ASN A 224 1.45 13.25 -11.44
N VAL A 225 1.89 12.55 -12.50
CA VAL A 225 1.28 11.31 -13.00
C VAL A 225 2.30 10.18 -13.01
N ALA A 226 1.92 9.02 -12.46
CA ALA A 226 2.62 7.76 -12.59
C ALA A 226 1.76 6.76 -13.37
N TYR A 227 2.36 5.64 -13.79
CA TYR A 227 1.67 4.60 -14.54
C TYR A 227 1.62 3.30 -13.74
N SER A 228 0.46 2.64 -13.75
CA SER A 228 0.28 1.32 -13.13
C SER A 228 1.11 0.27 -13.85
N LEU A 229 1.80 -0.57 -13.09
CA LEU A 229 2.38 -1.82 -13.57
C LEU A 229 1.75 -2.97 -12.81
N HIS A 230 1.05 -3.88 -13.51
CA HIS A 230 0.45 -5.06 -12.91
C HIS A 230 1.18 -6.32 -13.33
N PHE A 231 1.44 -7.20 -12.36
CA PHE A 231 2.01 -8.50 -12.66
C PHE A 231 1.49 -9.60 -11.73
N TYR A 232 1.46 -10.81 -12.24
CA TYR A 232 1.28 -12.04 -11.47
C TYR A 232 2.51 -12.92 -11.69
N ALA A 233 3.21 -13.24 -10.61
CA ALA A 233 4.55 -13.85 -10.67
C ALA A 233 4.57 -15.22 -11.35
N GLY A 234 3.46 -15.96 -11.32
CA GLY A 234 3.29 -17.22 -12.05
C GLY A 234 3.35 -17.05 -13.57
N THR A 235 2.79 -15.95 -14.09
CA THR A 235 2.65 -15.68 -15.52
C THR A 235 3.71 -14.72 -16.07
N HIS A 236 3.92 -13.58 -15.40
CA HIS A 236 4.70 -12.47 -15.92
C HIS A 236 6.16 -12.54 -15.43
N LYS A 237 7.09 -12.51 -16.39
CA LYS A 237 8.53 -12.77 -16.16
C LYS A 237 9.40 -11.61 -16.68
N ALA A 238 10.63 -11.91 -17.08
CA ALA A 238 11.63 -10.95 -17.55
C ALA A 238 11.16 -10.03 -18.67
N GLN A 239 10.27 -10.49 -19.57
CA GLN A 239 9.75 -9.67 -20.66
C GLN A 239 8.95 -8.46 -20.15
N LEU A 240 8.11 -8.62 -19.11
CA LEU A 240 7.38 -7.50 -18.54
C LEU A 240 8.31 -6.58 -17.74
N ARG A 241 9.30 -7.12 -17.02
CA ARG A 241 10.33 -6.31 -16.37
C ARG A 241 11.12 -5.46 -17.39
N ALA A 242 11.42 -6.00 -18.57
CA ALA A 242 12.08 -5.24 -19.63
C ALA A 242 11.23 -4.06 -20.16
N LYS A 243 9.88 -4.24 -20.27
CA LYS A 243 8.99 -3.10 -20.59
C LYS A 243 9.01 -2.04 -19.49
N ALA A 244 9.01 -2.46 -18.22
CA ALA A 244 9.11 -1.53 -17.10
C ALA A 244 10.42 -0.73 -17.11
N VAL A 245 11.57 -1.38 -17.37
CA VAL A 245 12.86 -0.70 -17.53
C VAL A 245 12.79 0.33 -18.66
N LYS A 246 12.30 -0.07 -19.84
CA LYS A 246 12.14 0.84 -20.98
C LYS A 246 11.26 2.04 -20.66
N ALA A 247 10.16 1.86 -19.92
CA ALA A 247 9.30 2.96 -19.49
C ALA A 247 10.04 3.93 -18.55
N MET A 248 10.79 3.41 -17.59
CA MET A 248 11.59 4.21 -16.66
C MET A 248 12.74 4.95 -17.38
N ASP A 249 13.37 4.34 -18.38
CA ASP A 249 14.39 4.98 -19.22
C ASP A 249 13.82 6.13 -20.06
N LEU A 250 12.53 6.05 -20.41
CA LEU A 250 11.80 7.16 -21.05
C LEU A 250 11.33 8.24 -20.05
N GLY A 251 11.64 8.09 -18.76
CA GLY A 251 11.33 9.06 -17.71
C GLY A 251 9.99 8.85 -17.01
N ALA A 252 9.28 7.73 -17.25
CA ALA A 252 8.00 7.46 -16.61
C ALA A 252 8.17 6.93 -15.18
N ALA A 253 7.48 7.52 -14.21
CA ALA A 253 7.34 6.97 -12.88
C ALA A 253 6.32 5.80 -12.89
N LEU A 254 6.68 4.68 -12.29
CA LEU A 254 5.83 3.49 -12.20
C LEU A 254 5.38 3.24 -10.77
N PHE A 255 4.15 2.70 -10.63
CA PHE A 255 3.60 2.19 -9.39
C PHE A 255 3.07 0.77 -9.64
N VAL A 256 3.51 -0.21 -8.87
CA VAL A 256 2.96 -1.57 -8.93
C VAL A 256 1.69 -1.62 -8.08
N THR A 257 0.58 -1.11 -8.63
CA THR A 257 -0.66 -0.95 -7.88
C THR A 257 -1.36 -2.28 -7.61
N GLU A 258 -1.03 -3.32 -8.41
CA GLU A 258 -1.52 -4.68 -8.19
C GLU A 258 -0.47 -5.72 -8.58
N TRP A 259 -0.26 -6.71 -7.70
CA TRP A 259 0.54 -7.88 -8.05
C TRP A 259 0.13 -9.13 -7.25
N GLY A 260 0.32 -10.31 -7.87
CA GLY A 260 0.02 -11.60 -7.27
C GLY A 260 1.20 -12.57 -7.31
N THR A 261 1.17 -13.55 -6.38
CA THR A 261 2.21 -14.61 -6.28
C THR A 261 1.96 -15.81 -7.19
N CYS A 262 0.78 -15.90 -7.79
CA CYS A 262 0.26 -17.00 -8.60
C CYS A 262 0.14 -16.61 -10.08
N ASP A 263 -0.69 -17.36 -10.84
CA ASP A 263 -0.97 -17.06 -12.23
C ASP A 263 -1.89 -15.84 -12.42
N ALA A 264 -1.91 -15.27 -13.61
CA ALA A 264 -2.71 -14.07 -13.93
C ALA A 264 -4.24 -14.30 -13.85
N SER A 265 -4.69 -15.54 -13.73
CA SER A 265 -6.08 -15.87 -13.43
C SER A 265 -6.49 -15.56 -11.98
N GLY A 266 -5.53 -15.24 -11.12
CA GLY A 266 -5.70 -15.15 -9.66
C GLY A 266 -5.60 -16.52 -8.97
N ASP A 267 -5.41 -17.61 -9.71
CA ASP A 267 -5.33 -18.98 -9.21
C ASP A 267 -4.00 -19.65 -9.64
N GLY A 268 -3.87 -20.97 -9.43
CA GLY A 268 -2.66 -21.72 -9.74
C GLY A 268 -1.63 -21.70 -8.59
N PRO A 269 -0.42 -22.27 -8.83
CA PRO A 269 0.59 -22.38 -7.79
C PRO A 269 1.25 -21.04 -7.45
N ILE A 270 1.68 -20.89 -6.20
CA ILE A 270 2.56 -19.77 -5.79
C ILE A 270 3.94 -19.97 -6.40
N ASP A 271 4.37 -19.04 -7.25
CA ASP A 271 5.72 -19.03 -7.82
C ASP A 271 6.67 -18.20 -6.96
N ARG A 272 7.27 -18.84 -5.95
CA ARG A 272 8.19 -18.17 -5.02
C ARG A 272 9.46 -17.64 -5.71
N ALA A 273 9.99 -18.38 -6.68
CA ALA A 273 11.21 -17.98 -7.38
C ALA A 273 10.98 -16.69 -8.18
N SER A 274 9.94 -16.66 -9.00
CA SER A 274 9.58 -15.47 -9.77
C SER A 274 9.14 -14.31 -8.89
N THR A 275 8.46 -14.59 -7.77
CA THR A 275 8.10 -13.54 -6.80
C THR A 275 9.37 -12.89 -6.23
N ALA A 276 10.39 -13.68 -5.86
CA ALA A 276 11.66 -13.14 -5.38
C ALA A 276 12.37 -12.27 -6.42
N GLU A 277 12.35 -12.67 -7.71
CA GLU A 277 12.90 -11.85 -8.80
C GLU A 277 12.14 -10.50 -8.95
N TRP A 278 10.82 -10.52 -8.84
CA TRP A 278 10.01 -9.30 -8.89
C TRP A 278 10.25 -8.39 -7.69
N LEU A 279 10.39 -8.94 -6.48
CA LEU A 279 10.70 -8.16 -5.29
C LEU A 279 12.10 -7.52 -5.39
N ALA A 280 13.11 -8.27 -5.88
CA ALA A 280 14.43 -7.72 -6.13
C ALA A 280 14.36 -6.56 -7.15
N PHE A 281 13.64 -6.74 -8.25
CA PHE A 281 13.41 -5.71 -9.25
C PHE A 281 12.73 -4.46 -8.67
N MET A 282 11.66 -4.64 -7.88
CA MET A 282 10.96 -3.51 -7.25
C MET A 282 11.85 -2.76 -6.25
N ARG A 283 12.70 -3.45 -5.49
CA ARG A 283 13.68 -2.82 -4.58
C ARG A 283 14.75 -2.04 -5.34
N GLU A 284 15.34 -2.62 -6.37
CA GLU A 284 16.35 -1.99 -7.22
C GLU A 284 15.84 -0.70 -7.84
N HIS A 285 14.61 -0.72 -8.34
CA HIS A 285 14.00 0.42 -8.99
C HIS A 285 13.17 1.31 -8.05
N GLN A 286 13.10 0.99 -6.76
CA GLN A 286 12.36 1.72 -5.71
C GLN A 286 10.87 1.89 -6.06
N LEU A 287 10.22 0.83 -6.51
CA LEU A 287 8.81 0.84 -6.89
C LEU A 287 7.93 0.55 -5.67
N SER A 288 6.98 1.44 -5.41
CA SER A 288 5.91 1.19 -4.44
C SER A 288 4.94 0.14 -4.97
N HIS A 289 4.34 -0.65 -4.06
CA HIS A 289 3.50 -1.77 -4.50
C HIS A 289 2.37 -2.15 -3.54
N CYS A 290 1.29 -2.75 -4.09
CA CYS A 290 0.18 -3.35 -3.35
C CYS A 290 -0.05 -4.80 -3.80
N ASN A 291 -0.01 -5.75 -2.85
CA ASN A 291 -0.32 -7.15 -3.12
C ASN A 291 -1.83 -7.37 -3.27
N TRP A 292 -2.28 -8.11 -4.25
CA TRP A 292 -3.65 -8.56 -4.46
C TRP A 292 -3.92 -9.86 -3.70
N ALA A 293 -4.94 -10.05 -2.81
CA ALA A 293 -5.77 -9.04 -2.22
C ALA A 293 -6.49 -9.55 -0.94
N VAL A 294 -7.04 -8.62 -0.17
CA VAL A 294 -7.91 -8.92 0.98
C VAL A 294 -9.29 -9.35 0.51
N TYR A 295 -9.53 -10.63 0.42
CA TYR A 295 -10.81 -11.29 0.18
C TYR A 295 -10.68 -12.79 0.45
N ASP A 296 -11.81 -13.50 0.51
CA ASP A 296 -11.88 -14.92 0.87
C ASP A 296 -12.46 -15.81 -0.25
N LYS A 297 -12.35 -15.36 -1.50
CA LYS A 297 -12.68 -16.17 -2.66
C LYS A 297 -11.80 -17.43 -2.71
N LYS A 298 -12.33 -18.54 -3.18
CA LYS A 298 -11.56 -19.79 -3.31
C LYS A 298 -10.63 -19.72 -4.53
N GLU A 299 -9.55 -19.00 -4.38
CA GLU A 299 -8.45 -18.91 -5.35
C GLU A 299 -7.15 -18.56 -4.63
N THR A 300 -6.01 -18.76 -5.28
CA THR A 300 -4.69 -18.62 -4.66
C THR A 300 -4.38 -17.18 -4.25
N ALA A 301 -4.84 -16.19 -5.02
CA ALA A 301 -4.58 -14.78 -4.72
C ALA A 301 -5.30 -14.27 -3.45
N ALA A 302 -6.34 -14.99 -2.98
CA ALA A 302 -7.01 -14.66 -1.72
C ALA A 302 -6.03 -14.79 -0.54
N ILE A 303 -5.92 -13.74 0.29
CA ILE A 303 -4.99 -13.75 1.43
C ILE A 303 -5.60 -14.27 2.72
N VAL A 304 -6.93 -14.28 2.83
CA VAL A 304 -7.64 -14.80 4.00
C VAL A 304 -8.60 -15.93 3.64
N ARG A 305 -8.92 -16.77 4.61
CA ARG A 305 -9.91 -17.83 4.48
C ARG A 305 -11.31 -17.31 4.80
N GLY A 306 -12.35 -18.04 4.40
CA GLY A 306 -13.75 -17.69 4.69
C GLY A 306 -14.09 -17.61 6.19
N SER A 307 -13.33 -18.30 7.05
CA SER A 307 -13.45 -18.23 8.51
C SER A 307 -12.85 -16.97 9.14
N ALA A 308 -12.00 -16.26 8.42
CA ALA A 308 -11.29 -15.10 8.94
C ALA A 308 -12.25 -13.98 9.39
N SER A 309 -11.92 -13.33 10.51
CA SER A 309 -12.65 -12.16 10.98
C SER A 309 -12.67 -11.06 9.91
N SER A 310 -13.81 -10.43 9.72
CA SER A 310 -13.94 -9.28 8.81
C SER A 310 -13.30 -7.99 9.34
N LYS A 311 -12.75 -8.00 10.56
CA LYS A 311 -12.17 -6.82 11.24
C LYS A 311 -10.66 -6.96 11.53
N GLY A 312 -9.98 -7.84 10.81
CA GLY A 312 -8.58 -8.14 11.11
C GLY A 312 -8.44 -9.13 12.29
N HIS A 313 -7.32 -9.06 13.01
CA HIS A 313 -6.94 -9.99 14.08
C HIS A 313 -6.83 -11.45 13.61
N TRP A 314 -6.34 -11.60 12.37
CA TRP A 314 -6.19 -12.90 11.73
C TRP A 314 -5.06 -13.70 12.37
N LEU A 315 -5.38 -14.91 12.79
CA LEU A 315 -4.43 -15.90 13.22
C LEU A 315 -3.75 -16.55 12.00
N GLU A 316 -2.72 -17.35 12.26
CA GLU A 316 -1.99 -18.03 11.19
C GLU A 316 -2.89 -18.99 10.38
N GLU A 317 -3.86 -19.65 11.03
CA GLU A 317 -4.86 -20.50 10.40
C GLU A 317 -5.92 -19.75 9.58
N ASP A 318 -6.12 -18.46 9.81
CA ASP A 318 -7.03 -17.63 9.05
C ASP A 318 -6.44 -17.20 7.69
N LEU A 319 -5.13 -17.28 7.56
CA LEU A 319 -4.44 -16.91 6.33
C LEU A 319 -4.34 -18.11 5.37
N THR A 320 -4.47 -17.81 4.09
CA THR A 320 -4.14 -18.76 3.02
C THR A 320 -2.61 -18.92 2.92
N PRO A 321 -2.09 -19.90 2.18
CA PRO A 321 -0.65 -19.96 1.88
C PRO A 321 -0.11 -18.68 1.21
N SER A 322 -0.88 -18.07 0.31
CA SER A 322 -0.53 -16.79 -0.33
C SER A 322 -0.56 -15.65 0.67
N GLY A 323 -1.56 -15.61 1.56
CA GLY A 323 -1.65 -14.60 2.61
C GLY A 323 -0.50 -14.64 3.61
N LYS A 324 -0.07 -15.84 4.03
CA LYS A 324 1.11 -16.01 4.89
C LYS A 324 2.38 -15.47 4.21
N TYR A 325 2.55 -15.82 2.94
CA TYR A 325 3.70 -15.39 2.17
C TYR A 325 3.69 -13.88 1.90
N ALA A 326 2.56 -13.31 1.49
CA ALA A 326 2.43 -11.87 1.29
C ALA A 326 2.69 -11.07 2.58
N ARG A 327 2.17 -11.56 3.74
CA ARG A 327 2.43 -10.96 5.05
C ARG A 327 3.91 -10.91 5.39
N GLU A 328 4.63 -12.00 5.18
CA GLU A 328 6.08 -12.08 5.36
C GLU A 328 6.79 -11.03 4.49
N LEU A 329 6.51 -11.01 3.19
CA LEU A 329 7.14 -10.11 2.23
C LEU A 329 6.91 -8.62 2.54
N ILE A 330 5.70 -8.23 2.96
CA ILE A 330 5.37 -6.84 3.29
C ILE A 330 6.06 -6.42 4.59
N ARG A 331 6.10 -7.28 5.60
CA ARG A 331 6.85 -7.03 6.85
C ARG A 331 8.34 -6.84 6.60
N ASP A 332 8.94 -7.69 5.79
CA ASP A 332 10.36 -7.62 5.44
C ASP A 332 10.69 -6.36 4.65
N TRP A 333 9.74 -5.88 3.84
CA TRP A 333 9.91 -4.65 3.09
C TRP A 333 10.11 -3.45 4.01
N SER A 334 9.25 -3.30 4.98
CA SER A 334 9.29 -2.21 5.96
C SER A 334 10.51 -2.25 6.88
N GLY A 335 11.00 -3.46 7.21
CA GLY A 335 12.19 -3.67 8.04
C GLY A 335 13.52 -3.36 7.34
N SER A 336 13.54 -3.30 6.00
CA SER A 336 14.76 -3.06 5.21
C SER A 336 15.08 -1.57 5.00
N SER A 337 14.17 -0.68 5.32
CA SER A 337 14.33 0.79 5.15
C SER A 337 15.18 1.46 6.24
N THR A 338 15.73 0.68 7.18
CA THR A 338 16.51 1.19 8.34
C THR A 338 18.01 0.82 8.28
N LYS A 339 18.57 0.52 7.09
CA LYS A 339 20.00 0.29 6.96
C LYS A 339 20.65 1.26 5.98
#